data_ef0968ca143cb0bdaa2c6a320036022f
#
_entry.id   ef0968ca143cb0bdaa2c6a320036022f
#
_cell.length_a   1.000
_cell.length_b   1.000
_cell.length_c   1.000
_cell.angle_alpha   90.00
_cell.angle_beta   90.00
_cell.angle_gamma   90.00
#
_symmetry.space_group_name_H-M   'P 1'
#
loop_
_entity.id
_entity.type
_entity.pdbx_description
1 polymer ?
#
loop_
_entity_poly.entity_id
_entity_poly.type
_entity_poly.pdbx_seq_one_letter_code
_entity_poly.pdbx_strand_id
1 'polypeptide(L)'
;ISGIGGISNWRDAAEFIALGSTSVQVCTAVMHYGFRIVRDMIDGLSNYLDEQGMKSVNELRGRAVPAYKEWGELDLGYQVVAKIDKDKCIGCQLCVTACQDGAHQCIFTGESDQKRPPQAHYPGVAKAPSPLPLGKIAGPRVPWVDEPECVGCNLCALVCPVPNCITMQEIPSGRPHETWNDRIARGDTKQPGGIHD
;
A
#
# COMPACT_ATOMS: atom_id res chain seq x y z
N ILE A 1 10.93 -12.50 23.93
CA ILE A 1 10.24 -12.95 22.71
C ILE A 1 11.25 -12.90 21.58
N SER A 2 11.31 -13.97 20.76
CA SER A 2 12.12 -14.03 19.55
C SER A 2 11.26 -13.97 18.31
N GLY A 3 11.55 -13.04 17.41
CA GLY A 3 10.86 -12.90 16.12
C GLY A 3 11.48 -13.85 15.09
N ILE A 4 10.64 -14.55 14.33
CA ILE A 4 11.08 -15.48 13.30
C ILE A 4 10.14 -15.46 12.09
N GLY A 5 10.71 -15.65 10.89
CA GLY A 5 9.98 -15.72 9.63
C GLY A 5 10.09 -14.44 8.81
N GLY A 6 10.42 -14.60 7.53
CA GLY A 6 10.47 -13.49 6.57
C GLY A 6 11.63 -12.50 6.73
N ILE A 7 12.52 -12.68 7.70
CA ILE A 7 13.62 -11.74 7.95
C ILE A 7 14.74 -11.95 6.93
N SER A 8 14.93 -11.01 6.04
CA SER A 8 15.88 -11.05 4.94
C SER A 8 16.87 -9.87 4.89
N ASN A 9 16.58 -8.81 5.63
CA ASN A 9 17.42 -7.61 5.70
C ASN A 9 17.24 -6.91 7.06
N TRP A 10 17.99 -5.83 7.29
CA TRP A 10 17.97 -5.10 8.54
C TRP A 10 16.63 -4.41 8.84
N ARG A 11 15.83 -4.04 7.80
CA ARG A 11 14.52 -3.41 7.98
C ARG A 11 13.54 -4.39 8.60
N ASP A 12 13.52 -5.62 8.08
CA ASP A 12 12.66 -6.68 8.62
C ASP A 12 13.02 -6.94 10.10
N ALA A 13 14.33 -6.97 10.41
CA ALA A 13 14.78 -7.12 11.80
C ALA A 13 14.36 -5.94 12.69
N ALA A 14 14.44 -4.71 12.17
CA ALA A 14 14.03 -3.50 12.90
C ALA A 14 12.53 -3.52 13.19
N GLU A 15 11.70 -3.96 12.25
CA GLU A 15 10.24 -4.08 12.44
C GLU A 15 9.90 -5.05 13.58
N PHE A 16 10.50 -6.25 13.59
CA PHE A 16 10.30 -7.20 14.69
C PHE A 16 10.72 -6.63 16.04
N ILE A 17 11.86 -5.92 16.09
CA ILE A 17 12.36 -5.31 17.32
C ILE A 17 11.43 -4.17 17.76
N ALA A 18 10.98 -3.33 16.84
CA ALA A 18 10.04 -2.25 17.12
C ALA A 18 8.70 -2.77 17.68
N LEU A 19 8.28 -3.97 17.26
CA LEU A 19 7.11 -4.69 17.77
C LEU A 19 7.40 -5.48 19.07
N GLY A 20 8.58 -5.34 19.68
CA GLY A 20 8.89 -5.87 21.00
C GLY A 20 9.73 -7.15 21.04
N SER A 21 10.19 -7.66 19.91
CA SER A 21 11.12 -8.79 19.91
C SER A 21 12.46 -8.42 20.55
N THR A 22 12.95 -9.29 21.41
CA THR A 22 14.27 -9.14 22.06
C THR A 22 15.40 -9.69 21.20
N SER A 23 15.07 -10.65 20.34
CA SER A 23 15.97 -11.25 19.37
C SER A 23 15.22 -11.60 18.10
N VAL A 24 15.94 -11.75 17.01
CA VAL A 24 15.39 -12.17 15.71
C VAL A 24 16.15 -13.40 15.22
N GLN A 25 15.44 -14.26 14.50
CA GLN A 25 16.02 -15.48 13.94
C GLN A 25 15.95 -15.42 12.42
N VAL A 26 17.07 -15.74 11.78
CA VAL A 26 17.22 -15.72 10.32
C VAL A 26 17.56 -17.12 9.85
N CYS A 27 16.82 -17.66 8.90
CA CYS A 27 17.05 -18.98 8.34
C CYS A 27 17.26 -18.92 6.82
N THR A 28 16.21 -18.77 6.05
CA THR A 28 16.24 -18.83 4.57
C THR A 28 17.17 -17.79 3.96
N ALA A 29 17.26 -16.59 4.52
CA ALA A 29 18.14 -15.57 4.01
C ALA A 29 19.63 -15.95 4.15
N VAL A 30 20.01 -16.72 5.20
CA VAL A 30 21.36 -17.25 5.33
C VAL A 30 21.65 -18.29 4.24
N MET A 31 20.65 -19.08 3.84
CA MET A 31 20.80 -20.05 2.73
C MET A 31 21.03 -19.34 1.38
N HIS A 32 20.40 -18.20 1.15
CA HIS A 32 20.53 -17.42 -0.09
C HIS A 32 21.80 -16.57 -0.15
N TYR A 33 22.17 -15.95 0.98
CA TYR A 33 23.22 -14.92 1.01
C TYR A 33 24.43 -15.29 1.86
N GLY A 34 24.41 -16.48 2.53
CA GLY A 34 25.43 -16.90 3.45
C GLY A 34 25.39 -16.15 4.79
N PHE A 35 26.26 -16.54 5.72
CA PHE A 35 26.30 -15.95 7.07
C PHE A 35 26.68 -14.46 7.08
N ARG A 36 27.24 -13.94 6.00
CA ARG A 36 27.56 -12.52 5.86
C ARG A 36 26.34 -11.62 6.05
N ILE A 37 25.15 -12.10 5.70
CA ILE A 37 23.92 -11.32 5.86
C ILE A 37 23.66 -10.84 7.29
N VAL A 38 24.13 -11.60 8.30
CA VAL A 38 24.01 -11.21 9.71
C VAL A 38 24.79 -9.92 9.97
N ARG A 39 25.98 -9.80 9.36
CA ARG A 39 26.78 -8.58 9.47
C ARG A 39 26.13 -7.41 8.76
N ASP A 40 25.64 -7.64 7.54
CA ASP A 40 24.94 -6.61 6.76
C ASP A 40 23.68 -6.11 7.50
N MET A 41 22.97 -7.01 8.23
CA MET A 41 21.86 -6.63 9.09
C MET A 41 22.29 -5.79 10.28
N ILE A 42 23.39 -6.15 10.95
CA ILE A 42 23.92 -5.41 12.10
C ILE A 42 24.34 -4.02 11.67
N ASP A 43 25.10 -3.91 10.57
CA ASP A 43 25.59 -2.64 10.05
C ASP A 43 24.41 -1.74 9.61
N GLY A 44 23.44 -2.31 8.89
CA GLY A 44 22.25 -1.57 8.47
C GLY A 44 21.38 -1.10 9.64
N LEU A 45 21.20 -1.94 10.66
CA LEU A 45 20.47 -1.57 11.88
C LEU A 45 21.21 -0.49 12.68
N SER A 46 22.53 -0.58 12.77
CA SER A 46 23.36 0.44 13.44
C SER A 46 23.22 1.79 12.76
N ASN A 47 23.33 1.85 11.43
CA ASN A 47 23.13 3.08 10.67
C ASN A 47 21.73 3.67 10.88
N TYR A 48 20.70 2.82 10.88
CA TYR A 48 19.33 3.26 11.14
C TYR A 48 19.17 3.84 12.55
N LEU A 49 19.78 3.24 13.57
CA LEU A 49 19.74 3.77 14.93
C LEU A 49 20.42 5.15 15.00
N ASP A 50 21.55 5.32 14.33
CA ASP A 50 22.27 6.62 14.25
C ASP A 50 21.40 7.67 13.55
N GLU A 51 20.78 7.34 12.41
CA GLU A 51 19.85 8.23 11.69
C GLU A 51 18.67 8.68 12.54
N GLN A 52 18.18 7.79 13.41
CA GLN A 52 17.08 8.08 14.33
C GLN A 52 17.52 8.70 15.66
N GLY A 53 18.83 8.94 15.86
CA GLY A 53 19.39 9.47 17.10
C GLY A 53 19.27 8.53 18.30
N MET A 54 19.12 7.24 18.07
CA MET A 54 19.04 6.20 19.11
C MET A 54 20.42 5.66 19.46
N LYS A 55 20.70 5.54 20.76
CA LYS A 55 22.00 5.08 21.27
C LYS A 55 22.10 3.54 21.39
N SER A 56 20.97 2.87 21.35
CA SER A 56 20.94 1.40 21.47
C SER A 56 19.67 0.81 20.86
N VAL A 57 19.73 -0.46 20.50
CA VAL A 57 18.58 -1.25 20.03
C VAL A 57 17.47 -1.33 21.08
N ASN A 58 17.78 -1.15 22.36
CA ASN A 58 16.77 -1.14 23.43
C ASN A 58 15.81 0.05 23.33
N GLU A 59 16.25 1.16 22.75
CA GLU A 59 15.38 2.33 22.50
C GLU A 59 14.41 2.09 21.34
N LEU A 60 14.77 1.22 20.40
CA LEU A 60 13.89 0.81 19.32
C LEU A 60 12.87 -0.25 19.79
N ARG A 61 13.29 -1.13 20.73
CA ARG A 61 12.47 -2.27 21.14
C ARG A 61 11.13 -1.85 21.74
N GLY A 62 10.06 -2.32 21.10
CA GLY A 62 8.68 -2.05 21.53
C GLY A 62 8.18 -0.66 21.19
N ARG A 63 8.92 0.17 20.46
CA ARG A 63 8.55 1.55 20.12
C ARG A 63 7.24 1.63 19.33
N ALA A 64 6.94 0.62 18.52
CA ALA A 64 5.72 0.56 17.72
C ALA A 64 4.51 -0.01 18.48
N VAL A 65 4.73 -0.70 19.62
CA VAL A 65 3.64 -1.35 20.37
C VAL A 65 2.52 -0.41 20.78
N PRO A 66 2.78 0.83 21.25
CA PRO A 66 1.70 1.76 21.61
C PRO A 66 0.84 2.21 20.41
N ALA A 67 1.38 2.12 19.21
CA ALA A 67 0.66 2.48 17.97
C ALA A 67 -0.09 1.30 17.35
N TYR A 68 0.09 0.09 17.88
CA TYR A 68 -0.63 -1.10 17.42
C TYR A 68 -2.12 -0.98 17.77
N LYS A 69 -2.95 -1.31 16.80
CA LYS A 69 -4.41 -1.37 16.98
C LYS A 69 -4.95 -2.67 16.40
N GLU A 70 -5.97 -3.20 17.05
CA GLU A 70 -6.75 -4.29 16.51
C GLU A 70 -7.59 -3.84 15.32
N TRP A 71 -7.95 -4.76 14.42
CA TRP A 71 -8.78 -4.45 13.25
C TRP A 71 -10.08 -3.74 13.59
N GLY A 72 -10.70 -4.14 14.71
CA GLY A 72 -11.95 -3.55 15.17
C GLY A 72 -11.83 -2.09 15.65
N GLU A 73 -10.62 -1.61 15.88
CA GLU A 73 -10.31 -0.26 16.37
C GLU A 73 -9.85 0.69 15.24
N LEU A 74 -9.72 0.17 14.00
CA LEU A 74 -9.33 0.99 12.86
C LEU A 74 -10.46 1.93 12.46
N ASP A 75 -10.08 3.15 12.07
CA ASP A 75 -11.03 4.16 11.59
C ASP A 75 -11.58 3.78 10.21
N LEU A 76 -12.89 3.55 10.14
CA LEU A 76 -13.61 3.29 8.90
C LEU A 76 -13.92 4.57 8.11
N GLY A 77 -13.79 5.74 8.72
CA GLY A 77 -13.94 7.05 8.09
C GLY A 77 -12.69 7.53 7.35
N TYR A 78 -11.55 6.87 7.55
CA TYR A 78 -10.28 7.22 6.94
C TYR A 78 -10.27 6.93 5.44
N GLN A 79 -9.88 7.92 4.64
CA GLN A 79 -9.78 7.76 3.20
C GLN A 79 -8.45 8.31 2.68
N VAL A 80 -7.73 7.47 1.94
CA VAL A 80 -6.48 7.83 1.25
C VAL A 80 -6.64 7.54 -0.22
N VAL A 81 -6.19 8.45 -1.06
CA VAL A 81 -6.24 8.30 -2.51
C VAL A 81 -4.88 8.53 -3.16
N ALA A 82 -4.67 7.94 -4.31
CA ALA A 82 -3.51 8.19 -5.13
C ALA A 82 -3.65 9.54 -5.85
N LYS A 83 -2.61 10.38 -5.79
CA LYS A 83 -2.48 11.61 -6.56
C LYS A 83 -1.32 11.48 -7.52
N ILE A 84 -1.58 11.75 -8.79
CA ILE A 84 -0.59 11.67 -9.87
C ILE A 84 -0.14 13.09 -10.21
N ASP A 85 1.17 13.35 -10.07
CA ASP A 85 1.78 14.59 -10.49
C ASP A 85 1.91 14.59 -12.03
N LYS A 86 1.11 15.44 -12.67
CA LYS A 86 1.02 15.51 -14.13
C LYS A 86 2.31 16.00 -14.77
N ASP A 87 3.07 16.84 -14.07
CA ASP A 87 4.31 17.43 -14.59
C ASP A 87 5.47 16.42 -14.55
N LYS A 88 5.44 15.49 -13.60
CA LYS A 88 6.42 14.41 -13.48
C LYS A 88 6.06 13.17 -14.29
N CYS A 89 4.79 12.99 -14.62
CA CYS A 89 4.30 11.79 -15.24
C CYS A 89 4.83 11.61 -16.68
N ILE A 90 5.50 10.50 -16.93
CA ILE A 90 6.04 10.14 -18.26
C ILE A 90 5.06 9.33 -19.13
N GLY A 91 3.84 9.09 -18.64
CA GLY A 91 2.79 8.39 -19.39
C GLY A 91 3.08 6.90 -19.67
N CYS A 92 3.85 6.22 -18.82
CA CYS A 92 4.25 4.80 -19.04
C CYS A 92 3.12 3.79 -18.78
N GLN A 93 2.01 4.18 -18.18
CA GLN A 93 0.80 3.37 -17.92
C GLN A 93 0.99 2.20 -16.93
N LEU A 94 2.13 2.02 -16.28
CA LEU A 94 2.35 0.93 -15.31
C LEU A 94 1.37 1.00 -14.13
N CYS A 95 1.03 2.20 -13.68
CA CYS A 95 0.05 2.40 -12.60
C CYS A 95 -1.36 1.97 -13.01
N VAL A 96 -1.74 2.15 -14.28
CA VAL A 96 -3.04 1.69 -14.80
C VAL A 96 -3.09 0.17 -14.77
N THR A 97 -2.06 -0.50 -15.31
CA THR A 97 -1.96 -1.96 -15.30
C THR A 97 -1.99 -2.52 -13.89
N ALA A 98 -1.18 -1.97 -12.97
CA ALA A 98 -1.14 -2.41 -11.59
C ALA A 98 -2.49 -2.25 -10.87
N CYS A 99 -3.22 -1.16 -11.15
CA CYS A 99 -4.54 -0.93 -10.59
C CYS A 99 -5.58 -1.89 -11.18
N GLN A 100 -5.51 -2.20 -12.48
CA GLN A 100 -6.39 -3.16 -13.13
C GLN A 100 -6.16 -4.58 -12.61
N ASP A 101 -4.90 -5.00 -12.47
CA ASP A 101 -4.54 -6.32 -11.97
C ASP A 101 -4.85 -6.46 -10.47
N GLY A 102 -4.75 -5.36 -9.70
CA GLY A 102 -5.06 -5.29 -8.28
C GLY A 102 -6.56 -5.27 -7.94
N ALA A 103 -7.44 -5.38 -8.92
CA ALA A 103 -8.91 -5.45 -8.79
C ALA A 103 -9.65 -4.17 -8.40
N HIS A 104 -8.97 -3.05 -8.10
CA HIS A 104 -9.67 -1.79 -7.77
C HIS A 104 -10.07 -1.00 -9.02
N GLN A 105 -9.29 -1.09 -10.10
CA GLN A 105 -9.62 -0.57 -11.44
C GLN A 105 -10.09 0.88 -11.44
N CYS A 106 -9.45 1.74 -10.64
CA CYS A 106 -9.81 3.14 -10.49
C CYS A 106 -8.82 4.12 -11.14
N ILE A 107 -7.83 3.62 -11.91
CA ILE A 107 -6.90 4.46 -12.67
C ILE A 107 -7.15 4.26 -14.16
N PHE A 108 -7.41 5.36 -14.86
CA PHE A 108 -7.81 5.37 -16.26
C PHE A 108 -6.89 6.26 -17.11
N THR A 109 -6.87 5.97 -18.41
CA THR A 109 -6.22 6.81 -19.44
C THR A 109 -7.27 7.58 -20.21
N GLY A 110 -6.93 8.77 -20.70
CA GLY A 110 -7.84 9.63 -21.44
C GLY A 110 -8.32 10.83 -20.61
N GLU A 111 -9.37 11.47 -21.06
CA GLU A 111 -9.95 12.65 -20.39
C GLU A 111 -10.76 12.21 -19.16
N SER A 112 -10.64 12.97 -18.06
CA SER A 112 -11.26 12.67 -16.77
C SER A 112 -12.79 12.76 -16.76
N ASP A 113 -13.38 13.32 -17.80
CA ASP A 113 -14.84 13.45 -18.01
C ASP A 113 -15.44 12.26 -18.78
N GLN A 114 -14.61 11.33 -19.25
CA GLN A 114 -15.13 10.08 -19.78
C GLN A 114 -15.69 9.24 -18.63
N LYS A 115 -16.99 8.94 -18.72
CA LYS A 115 -17.64 8.01 -17.78
C LYS A 115 -16.84 6.72 -17.74
N ARG A 116 -16.60 6.24 -16.52
CA ARG A 116 -16.02 4.92 -16.26
C ARG A 116 -16.60 3.90 -17.26
N PRO A 117 -15.79 3.18 -18.02
CA PRO A 117 -16.32 2.10 -18.84
C PRO A 117 -17.08 1.13 -17.92
N PRO A 118 -18.27 0.63 -18.31
CA PRO A 118 -19.04 -0.27 -17.49
C PRO A 118 -18.15 -1.44 -17.11
N GLN A 119 -17.99 -1.68 -15.81
CA GLN A 119 -17.24 -2.80 -15.30
C GLN A 119 -17.86 -4.08 -15.86
N ALA A 120 -17.02 -4.93 -16.46
CA ALA A 120 -17.44 -6.27 -16.80
C ALA A 120 -17.78 -7.00 -15.50
N HIS A 121 -19.07 -7.15 -15.22
CA HIS A 121 -19.56 -7.88 -14.08
C HIS A 121 -19.20 -9.36 -14.30
N TYR A 122 -18.36 -9.92 -13.45
CA TYR A 122 -18.13 -11.36 -13.46
C TYR A 122 -19.43 -12.08 -13.06
N PRO A 123 -20.08 -12.74 -13.99
CA PRO A 123 -20.18 -14.16 -14.00
C PRO A 123 -19.97 -14.73 -15.41
N GLY A 124 -18.84 -15.41 -15.57
CA GLY A 124 -18.47 -16.06 -16.83
C GLY A 124 -17.85 -15.06 -17.80
N VAL A 125 -16.52 -14.98 -17.72
CA VAL A 125 -15.56 -14.34 -18.63
C VAL A 125 -16.19 -13.71 -19.89
N ALA A 126 -16.82 -12.55 -19.74
CA ALA A 126 -17.00 -11.66 -20.87
C ALA A 126 -15.62 -11.09 -21.19
N LYS A 127 -15.20 -11.22 -22.45
CA LYS A 127 -13.89 -10.78 -22.96
C LYS A 127 -13.47 -9.48 -22.33
N ALA A 128 -12.35 -9.51 -21.60
CA ALA A 128 -11.63 -8.27 -21.28
C ALA A 128 -11.55 -7.45 -22.57
N PRO A 129 -11.81 -6.14 -22.54
CA PRO A 129 -11.62 -5.31 -23.72
C PRO A 129 -10.22 -5.61 -24.22
N SER A 130 -10.11 -5.99 -25.48
CA SER A 130 -8.83 -6.32 -26.10
C SER A 130 -7.84 -5.22 -25.74
N PRO A 131 -6.58 -5.55 -25.38
CA PRO A 131 -5.56 -4.55 -25.17
C PRO A 131 -5.65 -3.57 -26.33
N LEU A 132 -5.79 -2.28 -26.03
CA LEU A 132 -5.84 -1.25 -27.05
C LEU A 132 -4.69 -1.50 -28.03
N PRO A 133 -4.94 -1.51 -29.36
CA PRO A 133 -3.91 -1.83 -30.33
C PRO A 133 -2.73 -0.88 -30.09
N LEU A 134 -1.55 -1.45 -29.86
CA LEU A 134 -0.27 -0.77 -29.79
C LEU A 134 -0.09 0.08 -31.04
N GLY A 135 -0.50 1.34 -31.02
CA GLY A 135 -0.31 2.21 -32.17
C GLY A 135 -1.10 3.50 -32.26
N LYS A 136 -2.19 3.65 -31.53
CA LYS A 136 -2.99 4.90 -31.57
C LYS A 136 -3.53 5.27 -30.19
N ILE A 137 -2.66 5.72 -29.30
CA ILE A 137 -3.08 6.48 -28.14
C ILE A 137 -3.07 7.94 -28.56
N ALA A 138 -4.17 8.38 -29.15
CA ALA A 138 -4.43 9.78 -29.38
C ALA A 138 -5.08 10.33 -28.08
N GLY A 139 -4.34 11.14 -27.33
CA GLY A 139 -4.85 11.79 -26.12
C GLY A 139 -3.74 11.96 -25.07
N PRO A 140 -4.00 12.73 -24.02
CA PRO A 140 -3.04 12.92 -22.93
C PRO A 140 -2.71 11.56 -22.32
N ARG A 141 -1.43 11.17 -22.34
CA ARG A 141 -0.94 9.89 -21.80
C ARG A 141 -0.92 9.86 -20.28
N VAL A 142 -1.19 10.98 -19.64
CA VAL A 142 -1.22 11.09 -18.18
C VAL A 142 -2.50 10.43 -17.67
N PRO A 143 -2.40 9.39 -16.85
CA PRO A 143 -3.58 8.75 -16.28
C PRO A 143 -4.23 9.65 -15.20
N TRP A 144 -5.50 9.40 -14.93
CA TRP A 144 -6.24 10.02 -13.85
C TRP A 144 -6.82 8.97 -12.90
N VAL A 145 -7.10 9.37 -11.68
CA VAL A 145 -7.62 8.51 -10.62
C VAL A 145 -9.07 8.85 -10.35
N ASP A 146 -9.93 7.84 -10.35
CA ASP A 146 -11.28 7.94 -9.81
C ASP A 146 -11.20 7.85 -8.29
N GLU A 147 -11.14 9.02 -7.64
CA GLU A 147 -10.86 9.13 -6.20
C GLU A 147 -11.89 8.45 -5.31
N PRO A 148 -13.20 8.51 -5.60
CA PRO A 148 -14.23 7.79 -4.86
C PRO A 148 -14.01 6.27 -4.82
N GLU A 149 -13.46 5.70 -5.88
CA GLU A 149 -13.20 4.26 -6.01
C GLU A 149 -11.81 3.86 -5.51
N CYS A 150 -10.95 4.83 -5.24
CA CYS A 150 -9.58 4.56 -4.80
C CYS A 150 -9.54 4.13 -3.32
N VAL A 151 -8.99 2.96 -3.06
CA VAL A 151 -8.84 2.41 -1.69
C VAL A 151 -7.47 2.68 -1.07
N GLY A 152 -6.61 3.47 -1.72
CA GLY A 152 -5.31 3.82 -1.18
C GLY A 152 -4.31 2.66 -1.05
N CYS A 153 -4.43 1.60 -1.85
CA CYS A 153 -3.61 0.38 -1.73
C CYS A 153 -2.12 0.57 -2.05
N ASN A 154 -1.72 1.72 -2.57
CA ASN A 154 -0.34 2.11 -2.91
C ASN A 154 0.32 1.33 -4.06
N LEU A 155 -0.32 0.35 -4.68
CA LEU A 155 0.27 -0.44 -5.78
C LEU A 155 0.77 0.44 -6.93
N CYS A 156 0.00 1.46 -7.30
CA CYS A 156 0.36 2.37 -8.39
C CYS A 156 1.64 3.17 -8.11
N ALA A 157 1.87 3.58 -6.87
CA ALA A 157 3.09 4.30 -6.48
C ALA A 157 4.31 3.36 -6.44
N LEU A 158 4.13 2.12 -5.98
CA LEU A 158 5.21 1.12 -5.93
C LEU A 158 5.76 0.74 -7.30
N VAL A 159 4.91 0.72 -8.34
CA VAL A 159 5.33 0.38 -9.72
C VAL A 159 5.76 1.61 -10.52
N CYS A 160 5.60 2.82 -10.00
CA CYS A 160 5.94 4.02 -10.72
C CYS A 160 7.47 4.19 -10.81
N PRO A 161 8.06 4.27 -12.03
CA PRO A 161 9.50 4.41 -12.18
C PRO A 161 10.00 5.83 -11.87
N VAL A 162 9.08 6.79 -11.72
CA VAL A 162 9.43 8.19 -11.45
C VAL A 162 9.24 8.47 -9.96
N PRO A 163 10.30 8.79 -9.21
CA PRO A 163 10.22 9.06 -7.79
C PRO A 163 9.24 10.20 -7.48
N ASN A 164 8.38 9.99 -6.49
CA ASN A 164 7.40 10.98 -6.02
C ASN A 164 6.46 11.52 -7.12
N CYS A 165 6.25 10.77 -8.20
CA CYS A 165 5.25 11.10 -9.22
C CYS A 165 3.84 10.71 -8.75
N ILE A 166 3.72 9.63 -7.99
CA ILE A 166 2.46 9.20 -7.38
C ILE A 166 2.63 9.23 -5.87
N THR A 167 1.76 9.95 -5.19
CA THR A 167 1.74 10.05 -3.73
C THR A 167 0.39 9.63 -3.18
N MET A 168 0.39 8.98 -2.02
CA MET A 168 -0.84 8.68 -1.30
C MET A 168 -1.17 9.88 -0.42
N GLN A 169 -2.37 10.42 -0.59
CA GLN A 169 -2.83 11.60 0.16
C GLN A 169 -4.12 11.28 0.88
N GLU A 170 -4.16 11.61 2.15
CA GLU A 170 -5.38 11.60 2.93
C GLU A 170 -6.30 12.71 2.42
N ILE A 171 -7.55 12.36 2.20
CA ILE A 171 -8.60 13.32 1.85
C ILE A 171 -9.68 13.31 2.94
N PRO A 172 -10.28 14.48 3.23
CA PRO A 172 -11.39 14.55 4.17
C PRO A 172 -12.56 13.72 3.62
N SER A 173 -12.88 12.62 4.29
CA SER A 173 -14.01 11.77 3.89
C SER A 173 -15.36 12.40 4.22
N GLY A 174 -15.39 13.44 5.05
CA GLY A 174 -16.62 14.03 5.61
C GLY A 174 -17.36 13.10 6.58
N ARG A 175 -16.83 11.91 6.84
CA ARG A 175 -17.41 10.94 7.77
C ARG A 175 -16.86 11.17 9.16
N PRO A 176 -17.67 10.98 10.22
CA PRO A 176 -17.16 10.99 11.59
C PRO A 176 -16.21 9.80 11.79
N HIS A 177 -15.29 9.94 12.77
CA HIS A 177 -14.50 8.81 13.22
C HIS A 177 -15.43 7.69 13.68
N GLU A 178 -15.26 6.51 13.11
CA GLU A 178 -16.07 5.34 13.42
C GLU A 178 -15.21 4.09 13.28
N THR A 179 -15.28 3.22 14.26
CA THR A 179 -14.60 1.93 14.26
C THR A 179 -15.59 0.79 14.00
N TRP A 180 -15.07 -0.39 13.63
CA TRP A 180 -15.90 -1.59 13.51
C TRP A 180 -16.52 -1.99 14.86
N ASN A 181 -15.80 -1.79 15.96
CA ASN A 181 -16.31 -2.03 17.32
C ASN A 181 -17.49 -1.11 17.64
N ASP A 182 -17.47 0.15 17.21
CA ASP A 182 -18.60 1.09 17.36
C ASP A 182 -19.84 0.61 16.60
N ARG A 183 -19.64 0.06 15.41
CA ARG A 183 -20.75 -0.52 14.61
C ARG A 183 -21.35 -1.74 15.28
N ILE A 184 -20.52 -2.66 15.75
CA ILE A 184 -21.01 -3.83 16.49
C ILE A 184 -21.79 -3.41 17.73
N ALA A 185 -21.28 -2.44 18.50
CA ALA A 185 -21.94 -1.95 19.71
C ALA A 185 -23.32 -1.34 19.43
N ARG A 186 -23.53 -0.75 18.23
CA ARG A 186 -24.83 -0.23 17.79
C ARG A 186 -25.73 -1.27 17.13
N GLY A 187 -25.25 -2.51 16.96
CA GLY A 187 -25.97 -3.57 16.26
C GLY A 187 -25.97 -3.43 14.73
N ASP A 188 -25.13 -2.56 14.18
CA ASP A 188 -24.96 -2.39 12.74
C ASP A 188 -23.85 -3.34 12.24
N THR A 189 -24.24 -4.56 11.91
CA THR A 189 -23.34 -5.60 11.39
C THR A 189 -23.34 -5.68 9.85
N LYS A 190 -24.12 -4.84 9.17
CA LYS A 190 -24.09 -4.76 7.71
C LYS A 190 -22.76 -4.15 7.27
N GLN A 191 -22.11 -4.78 6.30
CA GLN A 191 -21.00 -4.14 5.62
C GLN A 191 -21.47 -2.78 5.10
N PRO A 192 -20.65 -1.69 5.24
CA PRO A 192 -20.98 -0.45 4.57
C PRO A 192 -21.21 -0.80 3.11
N GLY A 193 -22.38 -0.38 2.58
CA GLY A 193 -22.88 -0.80 1.29
C GLY A 193 -21.75 -0.96 0.31
N GLY A 194 -21.61 -2.20 -0.15
CA GLY A 194 -20.71 -2.47 -1.25
C GLY A 194 -21.13 -1.56 -2.39
N ILE A 195 -20.22 -1.21 -3.23
CA ILE A 195 -20.36 -0.41 -4.46
C ILE A 195 -21.43 -0.98 -5.42
N HIS A 196 -22.33 -1.80 -4.91
CA HIS A 196 -23.33 -2.59 -5.63
C HIS A 196 -24.69 -2.57 -4.94
N ASP A 197 -25.28 -1.37 -4.80
CA ASP A 197 -26.73 -1.17 -4.72
C ASP A 197 -27.18 -0.26 -5.87
#